data_1325883a15c4992ba5ef70cbbc5417bc
#
_entry.id   1325883a15c4992ba5ef70cbbc5417bc
#
_cell.length_a   1.000
_cell.length_b   1.000
_cell.length_c   1.000
_cell.angle_alpha   90.00
_cell.angle_beta   90.00
_cell.angle_gamma   90.00
#
_symmetry.space_group_name_H-M   'P 1'
#
loop_
_entity.id
_entity.type
_entity.pdbx_description
1 polymer ?
#
loop_
_entity_poly.entity_id
_entity_poly.type
_entity_poly.pdbx_seq_one_letter_code
_entity_poly.pdbx_strand_id
1 'polypeptide(L)'
;DYSNKTNSSYEGIDLKAKPSDAKDSKYNTEYASNEVTDSIVGVLCYSDEITDDSQCTSQGSGIIITSDGYVITNAHVVGNSKTLYLIQVVTSDGKQYKAGVVGYDTRTDLALLKMDDASGLKVANFGNSKDVSLGESVIAISSPGGVKYNNSITQGIVSAVDRQSSITTNVKFIQTDAAINPGNSGGALVNMYGQVIGVSSAKIAATDYEGMGFAIPSATVKDVIDDIMKYGYVQGRVKIGVT
;
A
#
# COMPACT_ATOMS: atom_id res chain seq x y z
N ASP A 1 -7.45 4.09 21.12
CA ASP A 1 -6.31 4.77 20.52
C ASP A 1 -5.31 3.75 19.96
N TYR A 2 -5.09 3.78 18.66
CA TYR A 2 -4.18 2.86 17.94
C TYR A 2 -2.72 3.31 17.99
N SER A 3 -2.42 4.49 18.51
CA SER A 3 -1.03 4.98 18.66
C SER A 3 -0.17 4.06 19.52
N ASN A 4 -0.79 3.27 20.42
CA ASN A 4 -0.12 2.29 21.27
C ASN A 4 0.00 0.90 20.61
N LYS A 5 -0.50 0.71 19.40
CA LYS A 5 -0.40 -0.54 18.63
C LYS A 5 0.93 -0.63 17.85
N THR A 6 1.98 -0.03 18.38
CA THR A 6 3.34 -0.24 17.88
C THR A 6 3.87 -1.61 18.28
N ASN A 7 4.79 -2.15 17.51
CA ASN A 7 5.40 -3.45 17.78
C ASN A 7 6.92 -3.31 17.74
N SER A 8 7.53 -3.15 18.90
CA SER A 8 8.99 -2.98 19.03
C SER A 8 9.78 -4.26 18.74
N SER A 9 9.14 -5.43 18.76
CA SER A 9 9.77 -6.71 18.40
C SER A 9 9.66 -7.04 16.91
N TYR A 10 9.02 -6.19 16.12
CA TYR A 10 8.92 -6.35 14.67
C TYR A 10 10.31 -6.20 14.02
N GLU A 11 10.69 -7.19 13.21
CA GLU A 11 12.04 -7.26 12.62
C GLU A 11 12.19 -6.44 11.33
N GLY A 12 11.10 -5.89 10.81
CA GLY A 12 11.09 -5.07 9.61
C GLY A 12 10.57 -5.81 8.37
N ILE A 13 10.25 -5.03 7.33
CA ILE A 13 9.90 -5.56 6.02
C ILE A 13 11.15 -6.20 5.40
N ASP A 14 11.03 -7.48 5.00
CA ASP A 14 12.09 -8.22 4.30
C ASP A 14 12.00 -7.97 2.78
N LEU A 15 12.98 -7.25 2.24
CA LEU A 15 13.09 -6.99 0.80
C LEU A 15 13.86 -8.11 0.12
N LYS A 16 13.15 -9.00 -0.54
CA LYS A 16 13.72 -10.19 -1.19
C LYS A 16 14.31 -9.88 -2.56
N ALA A 17 15.40 -10.56 -2.90
CA ALA A 17 15.92 -10.60 -4.25
C ALA A 17 14.96 -11.34 -5.20
N LYS A 18 15.14 -11.14 -6.50
CA LYS A 18 14.45 -11.95 -7.52
C LYS A 18 14.86 -13.43 -7.37
N PRO A 19 13.94 -14.39 -7.69
CA PRO A 19 14.26 -15.82 -7.62
C PRO A 19 15.45 -16.20 -8.51
N SER A 20 16.21 -17.21 -8.11
CA SER A 20 17.32 -17.72 -8.91
C SER A 20 16.88 -18.31 -10.26
N ASP A 21 15.62 -18.81 -10.32
CA ASP A 21 14.96 -19.34 -11.50
C ASP A 21 14.10 -18.30 -12.23
N ALA A 22 14.42 -17.02 -12.14
CA ALA A 22 13.65 -15.88 -12.65
C ALA A 22 13.29 -15.97 -14.16
N LYS A 23 13.96 -16.83 -14.92
CA LYS A 23 13.67 -17.06 -16.34
C LYS A 23 12.65 -18.18 -16.58
N ASP A 24 12.14 -18.81 -15.53
CA ASP A 24 11.11 -19.86 -15.65
C ASP A 24 9.80 -19.24 -16.17
N SER A 25 9.21 -19.90 -17.17
CA SER A 25 7.97 -19.47 -17.82
C SER A 25 6.75 -19.48 -16.89
N LYS A 26 6.84 -20.11 -15.71
CA LYS A 26 5.78 -20.07 -14.69
C LYS A 26 5.53 -18.64 -14.17
N TYR A 27 6.54 -17.77 -14.21
CA TYR A 27 6.43 -16.39 -13.72
C TYR A 27 5.75 -15.51 -14.77
N ASN A 28 4.48 -15.31 -14.60
CA ASN A 28 3.61 -14.54 -15.46
C ASN A 28 2.58 -13.75 -14.64
N THR A 29 1.71 -13.03 -15.32
CA THR A 29 0.66 -12.22 -14.69
C THR A 29 -0.27 -13.04 -13.78
N GLU A 30 -0.67 -14.23 -14.22
CA GLU A 30 -1.55 -15.10 -13.44
C GLU A 30 -0.85 -15.59 -12.17
N TYR A 31 0.40 -16.01 -12.26
CA TYR A 31 1.22 -16.39 -11.11
C TYR A 31 1.32 -15.23 -10.10
N ALA A 32 1.72 -14.04 -10.57
CA ALA A 32 1.87 -12.87 -9.72
C ALA A 32 0.54 -12.49 -9.03
N SER A 33 -0.56 -12.56 -9.76
CA SER A 33 -1.90 -12.27 -9.23
C SER A 33 -2.29 -13.24 -8.11
N ASN A 34 -2.09 -14.55 -8.34
CA ASN A 34 -2.42 -15.59 -7.36
C ASN A 34 -1.58 -15.48 -6.08
N GLU A 35 -0.30 -15.10 -6.22
CA GLU A 35 0.59 -14.95 -5.07
C GLU A 35 0.16 -13.81 -4.14
N VAL A 36 -0.38 -12.71 -4.66
CA VAL A 36 -0.57 -11.47 -3.90
C VAL A 36 -2.03 -11.19 -3.53
N THR A 37 -3.00 -11.78 -4.23
CA THR A 37 -4.44 -11.47 -4.10
C THR A 37 -4.92 -11.48 -2.64
N ASP A 38 -4.58 -12.51 -1.85
CA ASP A 38 -5.05 -12.65 -0.48
C ASP A 38 -4.34 -11.73 0.53
N SER A 39 -3.33 -11.01 0.07
CA SER A 39 -2.61 -9.99 0.86
C SER A 39 -3.08 -8.56 0.58
N ILE A 40 -4.02 -8.38 -0.36
CA ILE A 40 -4.58 -7.08 -0.72
C ILE A 40 -5.96 -6.92 -0.09
N VAL A 41 -6.20 -5.76 0.51
CA VAL A 41 -7.43 -5.44 1.23
C VAL A 41 -8.05 -4.15 0.73
N GLY A 42 -9.37 -4.01 0.91
CA GLY A 42 -10.06 -2.73 0.80
C GLY A 42 -9.96 -1.95 2.10
N VAL A 43 -9.79 -0.64 1.99
CA VAL A 43 -9.78 0.29 3.14
C VAL A 43 -10.92 1.27 2.95
N LEU A 44 -11.91 1.20 3.84
CA LEU A 44 -13.11 2.04 3.82
C LEU A 44 -13.10 2.96 5.04
N CYS A 45 -13.23 4.26 4.80
CA CYS A 45 -13.16 5.31 5.83
C CYS A 45 -14.50 6.04 5.92
N TYR A 46 -15.02 6.18 7.13
CA TYR A 46 -16.32 6.76 7.42
C TYR A 46 -16.17 7.92 8.39
N SER A 47 -16.86 9.03 8.12
CA SER A 47 -16.86 10.21 9.00
C SER A 47 -17.74 10.00 10.23
N ASP A 48 -18.77 9.16 10.12
CA ASP A 48 -19.76 8.88 11.15
C ASP A 48 -19.82 7.39 11.47
N GLU A 49 -20.70 7.02 12.39
CA GLU A 49 -20.94 5.63 12.77
C GLU A 49 -21.25 4.75 11.55
N ILE A 50 -20.65 3.56 11.51
CA ILE A 50 -20.81 2.62 10.40
C ILE A 50 -22.11 1.84 10.61
N THR A 51 -23.05 2.01 9.68
CA THR A 51 -24.31 1.27 9.58
C THR A 51 -24.41 0.58 8.22
N ASP A 52 -25.41 -0.26 8.01
CA ASP A 52 -25.62 -0.97 6.74
C ASP A 52 -25.84 -0.02 5.56
N ASP A 53 -26.36 1.19 5.82
CA ASP A 53 -26.63 2.22 4.82
C ASP A 53 -25.50 3.27 4.72
N SER A 54 -24.43 3.16 5.51
CA SER A 54 -23.34 4.12 5.50
C SER A 54 -22.58 4.10 4.18
N GLN A 55 -22.32 5.29 3.66
CA GLN A 55 -21.41 5.48 2.53
C GLN A 55 -20.05 5.91 3.03
N CYS A 56 -18.99 5.30 2.53
CA CYS A 56 -17.64 5.70 2.90
C CYS A 56 -17.32 7.10 2.38
N THR A 57 -16.66 7.90 3.21
CA THR A 57 -16.20 9.25 2.87
C THR A 57 -14.92 9.21 2.06
N SER A 58 -14.05 8.25 2.36
CA SER A 58 -12.80 7.97 1.64
C SER A 58 -12.60 6.48 1.49
N GLN A 59 -12.00 6.05 0.41
CA GLN A 59 -11.71 4.64 0.17
C GLN A 59 -10.40 4.46 -0.58
N GLY A 60 -9.80 3.31 -0.39
CA GLY A 60 -8.59 2.89 -1.07
C GLY A 60 -8.32 1.41 -0.85
N SER A 61 -7.10 1.03 -1.07
CA SER A 61 -6.61 -0.33 -0.89
C SER A 61 -5.50 -0.38 0.16
N GLY A 62 -5.14 -1.58 0.58
CA GLY A 62 -4.04 -1.79 1.50
C GLY A 62 -3.34 -3.12 1.27
N ILE A 63 -2.19 -3.30 1.92
CA ILE A 63 -1.32 -4.46 1.80
C ILE A 63 -1.05 -5.01 3.20
N ILE A 64 -1.35 -6.29 3.43
CA ILE A 64 -1.12 -6.96 4.71
C ILE A 64 0.38 -7.25 4.86
N ILE A 65 0.99 -6.80 5.95
CA ILE A 65 2.40 -7.01 6.25
C ILE A 65 2.67 -7.89 7.47
N THR A 66 1.64 -8.20 8.26
CA THR A 66 1.75 -9.17 9.37
C THR A 66 0.49 -10.03 9.45
N SER A 67 0.62 -11.26 9.93
CA SER A 67 -0.51 -12.19 10.05
C SER A 67 -1.55 -11.79 11.09
N ASP A 68 -1.20 -10.88 11.99
CA ASP A 68 -2.08 -10.32 13.04
C ASP A 68 -2.72 -8.97 12.64
N GLY A 69 -2.54 -8.52 11.39
CA GLY A 69 -3.35 -7.47 10.80
C GLY A 69 -2.77 -6.07 10.75
N TYR A 70 -1.45 -5.91 10.65
CA TYR A 70 -0.89 -4.62 10.22
C TYR A 70 -0.98 -4.49 8.72
N VAL A 71 -1.44 -3.32 8.26
CA VAL A 71 -1.77 -3.04 6.86
C VAL A 71 -1.16 -1.71 6.43
N ILE A 72 -0.47 -1.70 5.30
CA ILE A 72 0.01 -0.48 4.65
C ILE A 72 -1.10 0.08 3.77
N THR A 73 -1.28 1.40 3.81
CA THR A 73 -2.11 2.15 2.85
C THR A 73 -1.48 3.53 2.59
N ASN A 74 -2.14 4.39 1.84
CA ASN A 74 -1.70 5.78 1.68
C ASN A 74 -2.23 6.67 2.81
N ALA A 75 -1.45 7.67 3.18
CA ALA A 75 -1.83 8.65 4.21
C ALA A 75 -3.08 9.45 3.82
N HIS A 76 -3.21 9.83 2.54
CA HIS A 76 -4.38 10.56 2.07
C HIS A 76 -5.69 9.75 2.15
N VAL A 77 -5.64 8.43 2.03
CA VAL A 77 -6.81 7.54 2.17
C VAL A 77 -7.42 7.67 3.55
N VAL A 78 -6.58 7.78 4.58
CA VAL A 78 -7.00 7.96 5.98
C VAL A 78 -7.07 9.44 6.41
N GLY A 79 -7.08 10.37 5.45
CA GLY A 79 -7.23 11.79 5.68
C GLY A 79 -6.05 12.45 6.38
N ASN A 80 -4.85 11.85 6.29
CA ASN A 80 -3.64 12.34 6.98
C ASN A 80 -3.86 12.55 8.49
N SER A 81 -4.63 11.67 9.11
CA SER A 81 -5.06 11.79 10.50
C SER A 81 -5.14 10.42 11.16
N LYS A 82 -4.91 10.39 12.48
CA LYS A 82 -5.12 9.19 13.31
C LYS A 82 -6.57 9.01 13.77
N THR A 83 -7.38 10.06 13.68
CA THR A 83 -8.68 10.12 14.35
C THR A 83 -9.83 10.64 13.49
N LEU A 84 -9.55 11.04 12.25
CA LEU A 84 -10.56 11.66 11.38
C LEU A 84 -11.68 10.69 11.01
N TYR A 85 -11.34 9.42 10.78
CA TYR A 85 -12.26 8.43 10.26
C TYR A 85 -12.38 7.20 11.17
N LEU A 86 -13.56 6.59 11.15
CA LEU A 86 -13.75 5.18 11.49
C LEU A 86 -13.33 4.35 10.29
N ILE A 87 -12.48 3.35 10.48
CA ILE A 87 -11.88 2.58 9.40
C ILE A 87 -12.35 1.13 9.46
N GLN A 88 -12.78 0.63 8.32
CA GLN A 88 -13.09 -0.76 8.08
C GLN A 88 -12.15 -1.30 7.01
N VAL A 89 -11.52 -2.43 7.27
CA VAL A 89 -10.68 -3.17 6.34
C VAL A 89 -11.41 -4.42 5.89
N VAL A 90 -11.46 -4.65 4.58
CA VAL A 90 -12.14 -5.79 3.98
C VAL A 90 -11.12 -6.68 3.29
N THR A 91 -10.99 -7.92 3.73
CA THR A 91 -10.09 -8.92 3.16
C THR A 91 -10.66 -9.54 1.89
N SER A 92 -9.84 -10.27 1.13
CA SER A 92 -10.22 -10.87 -0.15
C SER A 92 -11.37 -11.87 -0.04
N ASP A 93 -11.55 -12.51 1.12
CA ASP A 93 -12.66 -13.41 1.43
C ASP A 93 -13.94 -12.68 1.88
N GLY A 94 -13.93 -11.35 1.88
CA GLY A 94 -15.07 -10.52 2.26
C GLY A 94 -15.24 -10.28 3.76
N LYS A 95 -14.35 -10.78 4.61
CA LYS A 95 -14.39 -10.47 6.05
C LYS A 95 -14.07 -8.99 6.29
N GLN A 96 -14.79 -8.42 7.23
CA GLN A 96 -14.69 -7.02 7.62
C GLN A 96 -14.07 -6.91 9.02
N TYR A 97 -13.08 -6.04 9.15
CA TYR A 97 -12.38 -5.78 10.40
C TYR A 97 -12.40 -4.30 10.71
N LYS A 98 -12.68 -3.96 11.96
CA LYS A 98 -12.41 -2.62 12.46
C LYS A 98 -10.91 -2.40 12.48
N ALA A 99 -10.47 -1.21 12.12
CA ALA A 99 -9.05 -0.87 12.13
C ALA A 99 -8.85 0.60 12.55
N GLY A 100 -7.63 0.92 12.92
CA GLY A 100 -7.23 2.29 13.20
C GLY A 100 -5.81 2.58 12.75
N VAL A 101 -5.50 3.86 12.69
CA VAL A 101 -4.20 4.36 12.23
C VAL A 101 -3.18 4.30 13.35
N VAL A 102 -2.12 3.51 13.17
CA VAL A 102 -0.96 3.47 14.06
C VAL A 102 -0.10 4.72 13.86
N GLY A 103 0.16 5.05 12.60
CA GLY A 103 0.92 6.23 12.21
C GLY A 103 0.83 6.50 10.72
N TYR A 104 1.29 7.67 10.30
CA TYR A 104 1.32 8.07 8.89
C TYR A 104 2.45 9.07 8.63
N ASP A 105 2.84 9.17 7.38
CA ASP A 105 3.81 10.15 6.88
C ASP A 105 3.27 10.84 5.62
N THR A 106 2.99 12.12 5.72
CA THR A 106 2.45 12.92 4.62
C THR A 106 3.46 13.16 3.50
N ARG A 107 4.76 13.10 3.81
CA ARG A 107 5.83 13.33 2.83
C ARG A 107 5.92 12.19 1.82
N THR A 108 5.79 10.94 2.27
CA THR A 108 5.80 9.75 1.43
C THR A 108 4.41 9.25 1.06
N ASP A 109 3.35 9.83 1.65
CA ASP A 109 1.96 9.41 1.48
C ASP A 109 1.72 7.96 1.92
N LEU A 110 2.34 7.53 3.02
CA LEU A 110 2.20 6.20 3.60
C LEU A 110 1.51 6.26 4.97
N ALA A 111 0.71 5.25 5.27
CA ALA A 111 0.11 5.02 6.58
C ALA A 111 0.16 3.54 6.96
N LEU A 112 0.23 3.29 8.26
CA LEU A 112 0.13 1.96 8.85
C LEU A 112 -1.15 1.86 9.66
N LEU A 113 -1.94 0.82 9.36
CA LEU A 113 -3.15 0.48 10.08
C LEU A 113 -2.93 -0.78 10.93
N LYS A 114 -3.75 -0.94 11.98
CA LYS A 114 -3.88 -2.19 12.73
C LYS A 114 -5.34 -2.63 12.71
N MET A 115 -5.59 -3.82 12.21
CA MET A 115 -6.90 -4.48 12.26
C MET A 115 -7.13 -5.07 13.65
N ASP A 116 -8.33 -4.93 14.19
CA ASP A 116 -8.72 -5.54 15.46
C ASP A 116 -9.00 -7.04 15.25
N ASP A 117 -8.61 -7.85 16.22
CA ASP A 117 -8.92 -9.28 16.31
C ASP A 117 -8.58 -10.10 15.06
N ALA A 118 -7.62 -9.63 14.25
CA ALA A 118 -7.17 -10.32 13.07
C ALA A 118 -6.06 -11.33 13.38
N SER A 119 -6.11 -12.48 12.72
CA SER A 119 -5.08 -13.52 12.82
C SER A 119 -5.08 -14.43 11.59
N GLY A 120 -3.94 -15.09 11.35
CA GLY A 120 -3.80 -16.06 10.26
C GLY A 120 -3.89 -15.45 8.86
N LEU A 121 -3.67 -14.14 8.73
CA LEU A 121 -3.73 -13.46 7.45
C LEU A 121 -2.49 -13.78 6.59
N LYS A 122 -2.70 -13.80 5.27
CA LYS A 122 -1.60 -13.97 4.32
C LYS A 122 -0.80 -12.68 4.20
N VAL A 123 0.48 -12.76 4.52
CA VAL A 123 1.42 -11.64 4.46
C VAL A 123 1.97 -11.50 3.04
N ALA A 124 2.03 -10.27 2.51
CA ALA A 124 2.63 -9.99 1.22
C ALA A 124 4.15 -10.23 1.24
N ASN A 125 4.68 -10.77 0.14
CA ASN A 125 6.11 -10.81 -0.11
C ASN A 125 6.56 -9.51 -0.75
N PHE A 126 7.63 -8.90 -0.24
CA PHE A 126 8.21 -7.68 -0.80
C PHE A 126 9.48 -8.02 -1.59
N GLY A 127 9.61 -7.42 -2.77
CA GLY A 127 10.84 -7.42 -3.55
C GLY A 127 11.64 -6.15 -3.31
N ASN A 128 12.92 -6.20 -3.61
CA ASN A 128 13.80 -5.03 -3.51
C ASN A 128 13.58 -4.11 -4.73
N SER A 129 13.02 -2.92 -4.50
CA SER A 129 12.80 -1.94 -5.58
C SER A 129 14.08 -1.42 -6.25
N LYS A 130 15.24 -1.60 -5.61
CA LYS A 130 16.54 -1.26 -6.20
C LYS A 130 16.94 -2.20 -7.33
N ASP A 131 16.34 -3.39 -7.41
CA ASP A 131 16.60 -4.40 -8.44
C ASP A 131 15.63 -4.30 -9.62
N VAL A 132 14.73 -3.32 -9.60
CA VAL A 132 13.72 -3.10 -10.66
C VAL A 132 14.37 -2.50 -11.89
N SER A 133 14.04 -3.06 -13.06
CA SER A 133 14.57 -2.64 -14.34
C SER A 133 13.51 -1.95 -15.21
N LEU A 134 13.94 -1.02 -16.05
CA LEU A 134 13.08 -0.42 -17.09
C LEU A 134 12.53 -1.52 -18.02
N GLY A 135 11.26 -1.43 -18.37
CA GLY A 135 10.58 -2.38 -19.23
C GLY A 135 10.17 -3.68 -18.54
N GLU A 136 10.49 -3.85 -17.25
CA GLU A 136 10.05 -5.01 -16.48
C GLU A 136 8.53 -5.06 -16.39
N SER A 137 7.93 -6.24 -16.66
CA SER A 137 6.48 -6.44 -16.55
C SER A 137 6.03 -6.37 -15.09
N VAL A 138 4.95 -5.66 -14.87
CA VAL A 138 4.34 -5.50 -13.54
C VAL A 138 2.82 -5.57 -13.61
N ILE A 139 2.20 -5.87 -12.48
CA ILE A 139 0.77 -5.68 -12.26
C ILE A 139 0.55 -4.65 -11.16
N ALA A 140 -0.50 -3.86 -11.31
CA ALA A 140 -1.08 -3.08 -10.23
C ALA A 140 -2.32 -3.81 -9.72
N ILE A 141 -2.34 -4.14 -8.44
CA ILE A 141 -3.46 -4.84 -7.80
C ILE A 141 -4.01 -4.01 -6.66
N SER A 142 -5.32 -3.94 -6.60
CA SER A 142 -6.06 -3.14 -5.63
C SER A 142 -7.39 -3.81 -5.30
N SER A 143 -8.04 -3.34 -4.24
CA SER A 143 -9.39 -3.76 -3.85
C SER A 143 -10.29 -2.53 -3.70
N PRO A 144 -10.60 -1.82 -4.81
CA PRO A 144 -11.42 -0.63 -4.77
C PRO A 144 -12.87 -0.96 -4.41
N GLY A 145 -13.48 -0.17 -3.54
CA GLY A 145 -14.89 -0.33 -3.16
C GLY A 145 -15.20 -1.53 -2.27
N GLY A 146 -14.17 -2.11 -1.62
CA GLY A 146 -14.34 -3.20 -0.67
C GLY A 146 -14.95 -4.47 -1.29
N VAL A 147 -15.97 -5.04 -0.65
CA VAL A 147 -16.57 -6.33 -1.04
C VAL A 147 -17.15 -6.33 -2.46
N LYS A 148 -17.59 -5.19 -2.97
CA LYS A 148 -18.28 -5.10 -4.25
C LYS A 148 -17.35 -5.27 -5.46
N TYR A 149 -16.07 -4.90 -5.31
CA TYR A 149 -15.10 -4.88 -6.41
C TYR A 149 -13.75 -5.47 -5.96
N ASN A 150 -13.81 -6.67 -5.36
CA ASN A 150 -12.61 -7.37 -4.89
C ASN A 150 -11.60 -7.51 -6.02
N ASN A 151 -10.37 -7.08 -5.72
CA ASN A 151 -9.17 -7.24 -6.53
C ASN A 151 -9.33 -6.88 -8.02
N SER A 152 -9.09 -5.62 -8.29
CA SER A 152 -8.89 -5.12 -9.65
C SER A 152 -7.40 -5.21 -10.01
N ILE A 153 -7.10 -5.81 -11.14
CA ILE A 153 -5.73 -6.04 -11.63
C ILE A 153 -5.57 -5.37 -12.98
N THR A 154 -4.51 -4.57 -13.13
CA THR A 154 -4.06 -4.04 -14.41
C THR A 154 -2.61 -4.45 -14.63
N GLN A 155 -2.22 -4.63 -15.90
CA GLN A 155 -0.86 -4.98 -16.28
C GLN A 155 -0.20 -3.83 -17.04
N GLY A 156 1.10 -3.70 -16.87
CA GLY A 156 1.93 -2.77 -17.59
C GLY A 156 3.40 -3.09 -17.43
N ILE A 157 4.23 -2.09 -17.61
CA ILE A 157 5.68 -2.17 -17.44
C ILE A 157 6.17 -1.09 -16.48
N VAL A 158 7.39 -1.24 -16.01
CA VAL A 158 8.14 -0.15 -15.38
C VAL A 158 8.56 0.83 -16.46
N SER A 159 7.93 1.99 -16.51
CA SER A 159 8.17 3.02 -17.52
C SER A 159 9.36 3.92 -17.14
N ALA A 160 9.59 4.13 -15.85
CA ALA A 160 10.73 4.87 -15.32
C ALA A 160 10.99 4.49 -13.84
N VAL A 161 12.22 4.69 -13.41
CA VAL A 161 12.63 4.61 -12.01
C VAL A 161 13.16 5.98 -11.56
N ASP A 162 13.21 6.19 -10.25
CA ASP A 162 13.75 7.44 -9.65
C ASP A 162 13.05 8.72 -10.13
N ARG A 163 11.78 8.65 -10.53
CA ARG A 163 11.02 9.83 -10.93
C ARG A 163 10.69 10.72 -9.74
N GLN A 164 10.96 12.00 -9.89
CA GLN A 164 10.50 13.02 -8.95
C GLN A 164 9.11 13.51 -9.38
N SER A 165 8.22 13.67 -8.42
CA SER A 165 6.92 14.29 -8.64
C SER A 165 7.00 15.79 -8.34
N SER A 166 6.22 16.60 -9.06
CA SER A 166 6.05 18.02 -8.75
C SER A 166 5.33 18.27 -7.42
N ILE A 167 4.66 17.24 -6.88
CA ILE A 167 3.84 17.33 -5.66
C ILE A 167 4.67 17.07 -4.40
N THR A 168 5.73 16.26 -4.50
CA THR A 168 6.58 15.89 -3.37
C THR A 168 8.05 16.09 -3.71
N THR A 169 8.73 16.91 -2.94
CA THR A 169 10.19 17.07 -3.03
C THR A 169 10.87 15.92 -2.25
N ASN A 170 11.94 15.38 -2.82
CA ASN A 170 12.81 14.36 -2.22
C ASN A 170 12.23 12.93 -2.10
N VAL A 171 11.13 12.62 -2.74
CA VAL A 171 10.64 11.24 -2.90
C VAL A 171 10.80 10.83 -4.35
N LYS A 172 11.43 9.69 -4.58
CA LYS A 172 11.61 9.10 -5.90
C LYS A 172 10.60 7.99 -6.09
N PHE A 173 9.94 7.95 -7.24
CA PHE A 173 8.85 7.03 -7.56
C PHE A 173 9.23 6.07 -8.67
N ILE A 174 8.59 4.91 -8.69
CA ILE A 174 8.49 4.03 -9.85
C ILE A 174 7.33 4.53 -10.69
N GLN A 175 7.57 4.78 -11.99
CA GLN A 175 6.52 5.08 -12.97
C GLN A 175 6.13 3.81 -13.71
N THR A 176 4.83 3.63 -13.95
CA THR A 176 4.26 2.52 -14.71
C THR A 176 3.13 3.00 -15.60
N ASP A 177 2.89 2.31 -16.71
CA ASP A 177 1.72 2.48 -17.56
C ASP A 177 0.56 1.53 -17.17
N ALA A 178 0.77 0.63 -16.20
CA ALA A 178 -0.34 -0.06 -15.55
C ALA A 178 -1.32 0.97 -14.97
N ALA A 179 -2.61 0.80 -15.25
CA ALA A 179 -3.61 1.80 -14.88
C ALA A 179 -3.71 1.96 -13.35
N ILE A 180 -3.41 3.16 -12.87
CA ILE A 180 -3.57 3.59 -11.48
C ILE A 180 -4.67 4.64 -11.45
N ASN A 181 -5.78 4.32 -10.80
CA ASN A 181 -6.97 5.18 -10.72
C ASN A 181 -7.34 5.44 -9.25
N PRO A 182 -8.21 6.43 -8.97
CA PRO A 182 -8.82 6.55 -7.64
C PRO A 182 -9.43 5.21 -7.19
N GLY A 183 -9.13 4.79 -5.95
CA GLY A 183 -9.45 3.45 -5.44
C GLY A 183 -8.27 2.46 -5.46
N ASN A 184 -7.31 2.63 -6.37
CA ASN A 184 -6.08 1.84 -6.38
C ASN A 184 -5.04 2.36 -5.36
N SER A 185 -5.24 3.57 -4.82
CA SER A 185 -4.35 4.15 -3.80
C SER A 185 -4.19 3.23 -2.61
N GLY A 186 -2.95 2.92 -2.25
CA GLY A 186 -2.59 1.97 -1.19
C GLY A 186 -2.52 0.51 -1.64
N GLY A 187 -2.88 0.20 -2.88
CA GLY A 187 -2.65 -1.10 -3.50
C GLY A 187 -1.19 -1.33 -3.88
N ALA A 188 -0.89 -2.50 -4.41
CA ALA A 188 0.47 -2.93 -4.70
C ALA A 188 0.82 -2.83 -6.19
N LEU A 189 2.05 -2.38 -6.46
CA LEU A 189 2.74 -2.65 -7.71
C LEU A 189 3.60 -3.91 -7.50
N VAL A 190 3.42 -4.92 -8.34
CA VAL A 190 3.94 -6.27 -8.14
C VAL A 190 4.70 -6.73 -9.39
N ASN A 191 5.87 -7.34 -9.19
CA ASN A 191 6.60 -7.96 -10.29
C ASN A 191 6.00 -9.34 -10.64
N MET A 192 6.49 -9.98 -11.70
CA MET A 192 5.96 -11.27 -12.15
C MET A 192 6.25 -12.43 -11.18
N TYR A 193 7.12 -12.22 -10.20
CA TYR A 193 7.43 -13.19 -9.12
C TYR A 193 6.46 -13.10 -7.92
N GLY A 194 5.43 -12.25 -8.01
CA GLY A 194 4.50 -12.04 -6.90
C GLY A 194 5.07 -11.20 -5.75
N GLN A 195 6.12 -10.45 -5.99
CA GLN A 195 6.75 -9.59 -5.00
C GLN A 195 6.26 -8.14 -5.16
N VAL A 196 5.85 -7.53 -4.05
CA VAL A 196 5.49 -6.11 -3.99
C VAL A 196 6.75 -5.27 -4.11
N ILE A 197 6.84 -4.47 -5.16
CA ILE A 197 7.97 -3.56 -5.42
C ILE A 197 7.62 -2.09 -5.15
N GLY A 198 6.35 -1.80 -4.91
CA GLY A 198 5.89 -0.46 -4.55
C GLY A 198 4.45 -0.41 -4.08
N VAL A 199 4.07 0.72 -3.53
CA VAL A 199 2.72 1.05 -3.10
C VAL A 199 2.15 2.11 -4.04
N SER A 200 1.05 1.79 -4.72
CA SER A 200 0.42 2.69 -5.69
C SER A 200 -0.17 3.94 -5.01
N SER A 201 -0.05 5.09 -5.64
CA SER A 201 -0.66 6.33 -5.18
C SER A 201 -1.26 7.10 -6.36
N ALA A 202 -2.59 7.14 -6.43
CA ALA A 202 -3.31 7.90 -7.45
C ALA A 202 -3.18 9.42 -7.23
N LYS A 203 -2.87 9.88 -6.02
CA LYS A 203 -2.64 11.30 -5.72
C LYS A 203 -1.41 11.86 -6.44
N ILE A 204 -0.41 11.00 -6.70
CA ILE A 204 0.86 11.40 -7.30
C ILE A 204 0.76 11.36 -8.84
N ALA A 205 -0.24 10.67 -9.38
CA ALA A 205 -0.49 10.65 -10.81
C ALA A 205 -0.66 12.08 -11.35
N ALA A 206 0.11 12.42 -12.36
CA ALA A 206 -0.06 13.70 -13.05
C ALA A 206 -1.46 13.72 -13.68
N THR A 207 -2.28 14.69 -13.29
CA THR A 207 -3.68 14.84 -13.74
C THR A 207 -3.80 15.08 -15.24
N ASP A 208 -2.68 15.35 -15.91
CA ASP A 208 -2.65 15.82 -17.30
C ASP A 208 -2.10 14.80 -18.30
N TYR A 209 -1.69 13.60 -17.86
CA TYR A 209 -1.09 12.61 -18.74
C TYR A 209 -1.68 11.22 -18.53
N GLU A 210 -2.33 10.69 -19.56
CA GLU A 210 -2.74 9.29 -19.61
C GLU A 210 -1.54 8.35 -19.63
N GLY A 211 -1.66 7.20 -18.98
CA GLY A 211 -0.59 6.17 -18.98
C GLY A 211 0.60 6.47 -18.06
N MET A 212 0.45 7.40 -17.11
CA MET A 212 1.46 7.70 -16.11
C MET A 212 0.94 7.41 -14.70
N GLY A 213 1.15 6.19 -14.23
CA GLY A 213 0.94 5.79 -12.83
C GLY A 213 2.24 5.86 -12.03
N PHE A 214 2.13 6.08 -10.72
CA PHE A 214 3.27 6.14 -9.80
C PHE A 214 3.07 5.25 -8.59
N ALA A 215 4.18 4.64 -8.15
CA ALA A 215 4.23 3.85 -6.93
C ALA A 215 5.42 4.28 -6.06
N ILE A 216 5.21 4.26 -4.75
CA ILE A 216 6.25 4.50 -3.76
C ILE A 216 7.12 3.23 -3.72
N PRO A 217 8.43 3.30 -3.99
CA PRO A 217 9.30 2.13 -4.04
C PRO A 217 9.34 1.36 -2.73
N SER A 218 9.45 0.05 -2.77
CA SER A 218 9.48 -0.81 -1.59
C SER A 218 10.60 -0.47 -0.61
N ALA A 219 11.75 0.00 -1.09
CA ALA A 219 12.84 0.46 -0.23
C ALA A 219 12.43 1.67 0.63
N THR A 220 11.70 2.63 0.06
CA THR A 220 11.13 3.78 0.80
C THR A 220 10.02 3.31 1.75
N VAL A 221 9.15 2.41 1.29
CA VAL A 221 8.08 1.82 2.12
C VAL A 221 8.67 1.17 3.37
N LYS A 222 9.72 0.36 3.21
CA LYS A 222 10.41 -0.27 4.34
C LYS A 222 10.87 0.75 5.37
N ASP A 223 11.61 1.77 4.95
CA ASP A 223 12.18 2.75 5.88
C ASP A 223 11.09 3.48 6.68
N VAL A 224 10.01 3.87 6.01
CA VAL A 224 8.89 4.62 6.64
C VAL A 224 8.05 3.71 7.53
N ILE A 225 7.64 2.55 7.04
CA ILE A 225 6.73 1.64 7.75
C ILE A 225 7.43 0.97 8.93
N ASP A 226 8.69 0.59 8.80
CA ASP A 226 9.45 0.02 9.92
C ASP A 226 9.58 1.03 11.08
N ASP A 227 9.78 2.31 10.77
CA ASP A 227 9.79 3.37 11.78
C ASP A 227 8.41 3.53 12.45
N ILE A 228 7.34 3.61 11.64
CA ILE A 228 5.98 3.74 12.19
C ILE A 228 5.61 2.53 13.04
N MET A 229 6.00 1.32 12.62
CA MET A 229 5.75 0.09 13.37
C MET A 229 6.41 0.12 14.75
N LYS A 230 7.62 0.67 14.85
CA LYS A 230 8.38 0.72 16.10
C LYS A 230 8.01 1.89 17.00
N TYR A 231 7.78 3.05 16.40
CA TYR A 231 7.68 4.32 17.13
C TYR A 231 6.31 5.01 17.01
N GLY A 232 5.47 4.59 16.06
CA GLY A 232 4.20 5.26 15.74
C GLY A 232 4.35 6.51 14.87
N TYR A 233 5.57 6.82 14.44
CA TYR A 233 5.92 7.96 13.57
C TYR A 233 7.27 7.72 12.88
N VAL A 234 7.57 8.52 11.85
CA VAL A 234 8.88 8.47 11.15
C VAL A 234 9.87 9.36 11.87
N GLN A 235 11.02 8.79 12.25
CA GLN A 235 12.10 9.54 12.92
C GLN A 235 12.70 10.60 11.98
N GLY A 236 13.17 11.71 12.56
CA GLY A 236 13.78 12.81 11.81
C GLY A 236 12.79 13.68 11.03
N ARG A 237 11.48 13.48 11.16
CA ARG A 237 10.47 14.41 10.66
C ARG A 237 10.27 15.56 11.66
N VAL A 238 10.66 16.75 11.27
CA VAL A 238 10.45 17.96 12.11
C VAL A 238 8.95 18.30 12.08
N LYS A 239 8.27 18.22 13.22
CA LYS A 239 6.98 18.88 13.43
C LYS A 239 7.28 20.31 13.87
N ILE A 240 7.05 21.28 13.01
CA ILE A 240 6.98 22.67 13.44
C ILE A 240 5.63 22.82 14.14
N GLY A 241 5.63 22.76 15.48
CA GLY A 241 4.48 23.09 16.28
C GLY A 241 4.30 24.61 16.22
N VAL A 242 3.39 25.08 15.38
CA VAL A 242 2.86 26.44 15.48
C VAL A 242 1.66 26.34 16.41
N THR A 243 1.79 26.85 17.63
CA THR A 243 0.69 27.13 18.55
C THR A 243 0.03 28.44 18.18
#